data_17eaaf296247d2b1fe0a57bf07034369
#
_entry.id   17eaaf296247d2b1fe0a57bf07034369
#
_cell.length_a   1.000
_cell.length_b   1.000
_cell.length_c   1.000
_cell.angle_alpha   90.00
_cell.angle_beta   90.00
_cell.angle_gamma   90.00
#
_symmetry.space_group_name_H-M   'P 1'
#
loop_
_entity.id
_entity.type
_entity.pdbx_description
1 polymer ?
#
loop_
_entity_poly.entity_id
_entity_poly.type
_entity_poly.pdbx_seq_one_letter_code
_entity_poly.pdbx_strand_id
1 'polypeptide(L)'
;MNRIYKLISFFPILIIGCTPNVIEENKVKQKIDSLDMDIFSNKGEKIYSITSPYSSFDKNKQKFQLQKTIINIFNGEEIKYIIKSDESALSNNNKFLELKGNVKLKTIGQDEDILHADNFIWNIDETNYLLRGNIRFEKNNIILNSAEAKLGSDNIIEFFNPVKYVIKGNQNEDKYEIN
;
A
#
# COMPACT_ATOMS: atom_id res chain seq x y z
N MET A 1 -20.08 37.41 -82.83
CA MET A 1 -18.87 37.41 -81.95
C MET A 1 -19.32 37.48 -80.48
N ASN A 2 -19.60 36.33 -79.87
CA ASN A 2 -20.16 36.23 -78.52
C ASN A 2 -19.05 35.88 -77.57
N ARG A 3 -18.72 36.78 -76.63
CA ARG A 3 -17.79 36.52 -75.51
C ARG A 3 -18.60 36.07 -74.31
N ILE A 4 -18.39 34.78 -73.99
CA ILE A 4 -18.97 34.14 -72.81
C ILE A 4 -17.99 34.40 -71.66
N TYR A 5 -18.40 35.21 -70.66
CA TYR A 5 -17.68 35.39 -69.44
C TYR A 5 -18.03 34.22 -68.48
N LYS A 6 -17.06 33.34 -68.23
CA LYS A 6 -17.14 32.34 -67.18
C LYS A 6 -16.94 33.01 -65.81
N LEU A 7 -18.03 33.12 -65.06
CA LEU A 7 -18.02 33.52 -63.66
C LEU A 7 -17.54 32.32 -62.85
N ILE A 8 -16.28 32.38 -62.39
CA ILE A 8 -15.75 31.41 -61.43
C ILE A 8 -16.21 31.88 -60.02
N SER A 9 -17.24 31.21 -59.50
CA SER A 9 -17.70 31.40 -58.11
C SER A 9 -16.69 30.76 -57.17
N PHE A 10 -15.95 31.60 -56.46
CA PHE A 10 -15.02 31.20 -55.42
C PHE A 10 -15.83 30.95 -54.15
N PHE A 11 -16.10 29.67 -53.85
CA PHE A 11 -16.81 29.27 -52.64
C PHE A 11 -15.76 29.10 -51.50
N PRO A 12 -15.75 29.96 -50.48
CA PRO A 12 -14.83 29.74 -49.33
C PRO A 12 -15.33 28.58 -48.50
N ILE A 13 -14.59 27.47 -48.51
CA ILE A 13 -14.83 26.35 -47.62
C ILE A 13 -14.41 26.77 -46.20
N LEU A 14 -15.41 27.13 -45.43
CA LEU A 14 -15.25 27.31 -43.96
C LEU A 14 -14.98 25.95 -43.35
N ILE A 15 -13.70 25.63 -43.12
CA ILE A 15 -13.30 24.51 -42.34
C ILE A 15 -13.60 24.91 -40.86
N ILE A 16 -14.77 24.50 -40.39
CA ILE A 16 -15.09 24.54 -38.93
C ILE A 16 -14.24 23.44 -38.30
N GLY A 17 -13.06 23.83 -37.82
CA GLY A 17 -12.24 22.96 -36.98
C GLY A 17 -13.00 22.63 -35.71
N CYS A 18 -13.56 21.43 -35.64
CA CYS A 18 -13.91 20.82 -34.35
C CYS A 18 -12.62 20.64 -33.57
N THR A 19 -12.31 21.54 -32.67
CA THR A 19 -11.36 21.26 -31.60
C THR A 19 -11.97 20.13 -30.78
N PRO A 20 -11.32 18.95 -30.66
CA PRO A 20 -11.79 17.98 -29.70
C PRO A 20 -11.72 18.64 -28.32
N ASN A 21 -12.88 18.86 -27.71
CA ASN A 21 -12.93 19.14 -26.28
C ASN A 21 -12.26 17.94 -25.63
N VAL A 22 -10.99 18.12 -25.25
CA VAL A 22 -10.33 17.24 -24.28
C VAL A 22 -11.15 17.47 -23.01
N ILE A 23 -12.12 16.59 -22.80
CA ILE A 23 -12.75 16.45 -21.49
C ILE A 23 -11.59 16.06 -20.59
N GLU A 24 -11.00 17.03 -19.90
CA GLU A 24 -10.20 16.73 -18.72
C GLU A 24 -11.08 15.83 -17.87
N GLU A 25 -10.74 14.54 -17.85
CA GLU A 25 -11.30 13.61 -16.88
C GLU A 25 -11.04 14.22 -15.52
N ASN A 26 -11.98 14.98 -15.01
CA ASN A 26 -11.96 15.48 -13.65
C ASN A 26 -11.80 14.25 -12.80
N LYS A 27 -10.57 14.00 -12.36
CA LYS A 27 -10.22 12.96 -11.40
C LYS A 27 -11.02 13.26 -10.15
N VAL A 28 -12.22 12.71 -10.05
CA VAL A 28 -13.10 12.91 -8.91
C VAL A 28 -12.53 12.12 -7.74
N LYS A 29 -11.45 12.65 -7.16
CA LYS A 29 -10.97 12.20 -5.86
C LYS A 29 -11.90 12.83 -4.83
N GLN A 30 -12.67 12.01 -4.19
CA GLN A 30 -13.47 12.43 -3.06
C GLN A 30 -12.57 12.45 -1.81
N LYS A 31 -12.35 13.63 -1.25
CA LYS A 31 -11.67 13.78 0.04
C LYS A 31 -12.57 13.21 1.14
N ILE A 32 -12.01 12.38 1.99
CA ILE A 32 -12.64 11.87 3.21
C ILE A 32 -11.74 12.30 4.36
N ASP A 33 -12.26 12.99 5.37
CA ASP A 33 -11.43 13.59 6.42
C ASP A 33 -10.76 12.53 7.32
N SER A 34 -11.44 11.42 7.57
CA SER A 34 -10.89 10.26 8.28
C SER A 34 -11.51 8.97 7.78
N LEU A 35 -10.78 7.89 7.83
CA LEU A 35 -11.30 6.55 7.60
C LEU A 35 -11.16 5.75 8.89
N ASP A 36 -12.24 5.11 9.28
CA ASP A 36 -12.29 4.08 10.32
C ASP A 36 -13.10 2.91 9.75
N MET A 37 -12.46 1.75 9.60
CA MET A 37 -13.03 0.59 8.91
C MET A 37 -12.69 -0.69 9.68
N ASP A 38 -13.71 -1.45 10.02
CA ASP A 38 -13.60 -2.79 10.57
C ASP A 38 -13.98 -3.84 9.52
N ILE A 39 -13.18 -4.88 9.42
CA ILE A 39 -13.42 -6.01 8.51
C ILE A 39 -13.63 -7.28 9.34
N PHE A 40 -14.68 -8.01 8.98
CA PHE A 40 -15.12 -9.21 9.69
C PHE A 40 -15.05 -10.43 8.78
N SER A 41 -14.82 -11.60 9.39
CA SER A 41 -14.94 -12.90 8.73
C SER A 41 -16.40 -13.22 8.40
N ASN A 42 -16.61 -14.24 7.59
CA ASN A 42 -17.96 -14.77 7.33
C ASN A 42 -18.65 -15.31 8.60
N LYS A 43 -17.89 -15.53 9.68
CA LYS A 43 -18.40 -15.96 10.99
C LYS A 43 -18.70 -14.78 11.93
N GLY A 44 -18.48 -13.55 11.49
CA GLY A 44 -18.66 -12.34 12.29
C GLY A 44 -17.50 -12.00 13.22
N GLU A 45 -16.36 -12.69 13.12
CA GLU A 45 -15.16 -12.38 13.89
C GLU A 45 -14.42 -11.21 13.24
N LYS A 46 -13.95 -10.25 14.02
CA LYS A 46 -13.15 -9.13 13.54
C LYS A 46 -11.77 -9.63 13.12
N ILE A 47 -11.43 -9.42 11.84
CA ILE A 47 -10.13 -9.86 11.29
C ILE A 47 -9.11 -8.74 11.42
N TYR A 48 -9.49 -7.51 10.99
CA TYR A 48 -8.62 -6.35 11.10
C TYR A 48 -9.44 -5.06 11.14
N SER A 49 -8.80 -3.99 11.67
CA SER A 49 -9.31 -2.62 11.55
C SER A 49 -8.26 -1.74 10.87
N ILE A 50 -8.72 -0.75 10.13
CA ILE A 50 -7.90 0.26 9.48
C ILE A 50 -8.36 1.62 9.94
N THR A 51 -7.43 2.43 10.48
CA THR A 51 -7.69 3.84 10.81
C THR A 51 -6.71 4.74 10.08
N SER A 52 -7.19 5.87 9.56
CA SER A 52 -6.38 6.89 8.91
C SER A 52 -6.99 8.27 9.12
N PRO A 53 -6.22 9.26 9.60
CA PRO A 53 -6.73 10.62 9.79
C PRO A 53 -6.94 11.38 8.48
N TYR A 54 -6.33 10.91 7.38
CA TYR A 54 -6.45 11.54 6.06
C TYR A 54 -6.68 10.49 5.00
N SER A 55 -7.80 10.58 4.30
CA SER A 55 -8.14 9.64 3.25
C SER A 55 -8.76 10.31 2.02
N SER A 56 -8.66 9.65 0.89
CA SER A 56 -9.36 10.00 -0.34
C SER A 56 -9.79 8.74 -1.09
N PHE A 57 -10.92 8.81 -1.76
CA PHE A 57 -11.42 7.74 -2.59
C PHE A 57 -11.37 8.12 -4.07
N ASP A 58 -10.67 7.32 -4.87
CA ASP A 58 -10.63 7.43 -6.33
C ASP A 58 -11.70 6.51 -6.92
N LYS A 59 -12.81 7.10 -7.37
CA LYS A 59 -13.94 6.35 -7.92
C LYS A 59 -13.59 5.56 -9.18
N ASN A 60 -12.70 6.10 -10.01
CA ASN A 60 -12.33 5.46 -11.27
C ASN A 60 -11.48 4.21 -11.02
N LYS A 61 -10.62 4.24 -10.01
CA LYS A 61 -9.74 3.14 -9.65
C LYS A 61 -10.31 2.24 -8.55
N GLN A 62 -11.47 2.58 -7.99
CA GLN A 62 -12.05 1.88 -6.83
C GLN A 62 -11.01 1.68 -5.72
N LYS A 63 -10.30 2.77 -5.37
CA LYS A 63 -9.13 2.73 -4.49
C LYS A 63 -9.20 3.82 -3.44
N PHE A 64 -9.04 3.43 -2.17
CA PHE A 64 -8.74 4.38 -1.09
C PHE A 64 -7.24 4.67 -1.07
N GLN A 65 -6.89 5.94 -0.89
CA GLN A 65 -5.54 6.41 -0.58
C GLN A 65 -5.57 6.99 0.83
N LEU A 66 -4.70 6.50 1.70
CA LEU A 66 -4.69 6.76 3.13
C LEU A 66 -3.33 7.29 3.54
N GLN A 67 -3.28 8.12 4.58
CA GLN A 67 -2.04 8.63 5.17
C GLN A 67 -2.03 8.39 6.68
N LYS A 68 -0.84 8.15 7.23
CA LYS A 68 -0.63 7.85 8.66
C LYS A 68 -1.53 6.70 9.14
N THR A 69 -1.53 5.63 8.36
CA THR A 69 -2.42 4.49 8.57
C THR A 69 -1.98 3.65 9.75
N ILE A 70 -2.96 3.22 10.53
CA ILE A 70 -2.78 2.21 11.59
C ILE A 70 -3.71 1.05 11.27
N ILE A 71 -3.16 -0.15 11.28
CA ILE A 71 -3.91 -1.39 11.07
C ILE A 71 -3.71 -2.27 12.28
N ASN A 72 -4.80 -2.73 12.86
CA ASN A 72 -4.76 -3.75 13.90
C ASN A 72 -5.26 -5.06 13.29
N ILE A 73 -4.49 -6.13 13.41
CA ILE A 73 -4.85 -7.48 13.00
C ILE A 73 -5.21 -8.26 14.25
N PHE A 74 -6.37 -8.93 14.22
CA PHE A 74 -6.94 -9.62 15.36
C PHE A 74 -6.75 -11.13 15.27
N ASN A 75 -6.68 -11.77 16.42
CA ASN A 75 -6.83 -13.20 16.61
C ASN A 75 -7.92 -13.40 17.66
N GLY A 76 -9.13 -13.70 17.21
CA GLY A 76 -10.33 -13.59 18.05
C GLY A 76 -10.58 -12.12 18.46
N GLU A 77 -10.70 -11.87 19.76
CA GLU A 77 -10.93 -10.50 20.29
C GLU A 77 -9.65 -9.72 20.56
N GLU A 78 -8.49 -10.37 20.53
CA GLU A 78 -7.21 -9.77 20.87
C GLU A 78 -6.47 -9.26 19.64
N ILE A 79 -5.77 -8.10 19.80
CA ILE A 79 -4.87 -7.59 18.76
C ILE A 79 -3.60 -8.44 18.76
N LYS A 80 -3.31 -9.05 17.62
CA LYS A 80 -2.10 -9.83 17.39
C LYS A 80 -0.96 -9.00 16.83
N TYR A 81 -1.28 -8.14 15.84
CA TYR A 81 -0.30 -7.24 15.22
C TYR A 81 -0.85 -5.83 15.13
N ILE A 82 0.04 -4.86 15.27
CA ILE A 82 -0.20 -3.46 14.93
C ILE A 82 0.76 -3.09 13.81
N ILE A 83 0.21 -2.60 12.68
CA ILE A 83 1.00 -2.13 11.55
C ILE A 83 0.77 -0.64 11.39
N LYS A 84 1.85 0.13 11.19
CA LYS A 84 1.81 1.57 10.92
C LYS A 84 2.55 1.87 9.64
N SER A 85 2.11 2.88 8.89
CA SER A 85 2.79 3.37 7.69
C SER A 85 2.48 4.84 7.44
N ASP A 86 3.34 5.50 6.65
CA ASP A 86 3.10 6.88 6.25
C ASP A 86 1.98 6.97 5.22
N GLU A 87 1.97 6.06 4.25
CA GLU A 87 0.99 5.98 3.16
C GLU A 87 0.45 4.56 3.02
N SER A 88 -0.79 4.45 2.61
CA SER A 88 -1.36 3.17 2.21
C SER A 88 -2.43 3.31 1.14
N ALA A 89 -2.71 2.19 0.48
CA ALA A 89 -3.72 2.09 -0.54
C ALA A 89 -4.50 0.80 -0.37
N LEU A 90 -5.83 0.92 -0.31
CA LEU A 90 -6.76 -0.19 -0.23
C LEU A 90 -7.56 -0.25 -1.53
N SER A 91 -7.51 -1.37 -2.23
CA SER A 91 -8.10 -1.57 -3.57
C SER A 91 -8.73 -2.94 -3.73
N ASN A 92 -9.31 -3.20 -4.90
CA ASN A 92 -9.95 -4.46 -5.25
C ASN A 92 -11.02 -4.88 -4.23
N ASN A 93 -12.04 -4.01 -4.06
CA ASN A 93 -13.13 -4.22 -3.09
C ASN A 93 -12.63 -4.50 -1.67
N ASN A 94 -11.60 -3.76 -1.24
CA ASN A 94 -10.96 -3.86 0.08
C ASN A 94 -10.20 -5.17 0.33
N LYS A 95 -9.77 -5.86 -0.75
CA LYS A 95 -9.05 -7.12 -0.63
C LYS A 95 -7.54 -6.99 -0.79
N PHE A 96 -7.06 -5.88 -1.36
CA PHE A 96 -5.64 -5.66 -1.59
C PHE A 96 -5.17 -4.40 -0.86
N LEU A 97 -4.24 -4.58 0.07
CA LEU A 97 -3.65 -3.53 0.88
C LEU A 97 -2.16 -3.40 0.57
N GLU A 98 -1.74 -2.19 0.24
CA GLU A 98 -0.35 -1.82 0.04
C GLU A 98 0.00 -0.68 1.00
N LEU A 99 1.05 -0.85 1.81
CA LEU A 99 1.56 0.18 2.71
C LEU A 99 2.96 0.58 2.25
N LYS A 100 3.26 1.88 2.37
CA LYS A 100 4.52 2.49 1.94
C LYS A 100 5.03 3.50 2.96
N GLY A 101 6.35 3.59 3.03
CA GLY A 101 7.04 4.54 3.89
C GLY A 101 6.96 4.19 5.37
N ASN A 102 8.12 4.02 5.99
CA ASN A 102 8.27 3.76 7.42
C ASN A 102 7.32 2.69 7.98
N VAL A 103 7.13 1.60 7.21
CA VAL A 103 6.26 0.52 7.64
C VAL A 103 6.85 -0.12 8.90
N LYS A 104 6.05 -0.17 9.95
CA LYS A 104 6.41 -0.79 11.23
C LYS A 104 5.34 -1.76 11.64
N LEU A 105 5.70 -3.05 11.70
CA LEU A 105 4.88 -4.11 12.26
C LEU A 105 5.38 -4.44 13.66
N LYS A 106 4.47 -4.45 14.63
CA LYS A 106 4.73 -4.82 16.01
C LYS A 106 3.84 -6.00 16.39
N THR A 107 4.43 -7.07 16.94
CA THR A 107 3.66 -8.12 17.60
C THR A 107 3.19 -7.66 18.98
N ILE A 108 2.01 -8.10 19.39
CA ILE A 108 1.48 -7.85 20.72
C ILE A 108 1.51 -9.16 21.51
N GLY A 109 2.09 -9.14 22.71
CA GLY A 109 2.22 -10.33 23.57
C GLY A 109 3.43 -10.24 24.48
N GLN A 110 3.89 -11.39 24.99
CA GLN A 110 5.01 -11.44 25.95
C GLN A 110 6.35 -11.03 25.30
N ASP A 111 6.55 -11.38 24.02
CA ASP A 111 7.72 -10.98 23.24
C ASP A 111 7.28 -9.94 22.21
N GLU A 112 7.67 -8.68 22.42
CA GLU A 112 7.40 -7.61 21.47
C GLU A 112 8.42 -7.63 20.33
N ASP A 113 8.12 -8.35 19.24
CA ASP A 113 8.94 -8.31 18.05
C ASP A 113 8.58 -7.09 17.21
N ILE A 114 9.59 -6.41 16.68
CA ILE A 114 9.41 -5.23 15.82
C ILE A 114 10.05 -5.52 14.47
N LEU A 115 9.29 -5.30 13.41
CA LEU A 115 9.75 -5.40 12.04
C LEU A 115 9.52 -4.08 11.31
N HIS A 116 10.58 -3.55 10.70
CA HIS A 116 10.54 -2.38 9.83
C HIS A 116 10.71 -2.81 8.38
N ALA A 117 10.06 -2.09 7.45
CA ALA A 117 10.19 -2.27 6.01
C ALA A 117 9.86 -0.96 5.28
N ASP A 118 10.24 -0.84 4.01
CA ASP A 118 9.78 0.27 3.17
C ASP A 118 8.37 0.02 2.64
N ASN A 119 8.05 -1.25 2.34
CA ASN A 119 6.77 -1.65 1.77
C ASN A 119 6.23 -2.92 2.43
N PHE A 120 4.90 -2.97 2.54
CA PHE A 120 4.15 -4.13 2.98
C PHE A 120 2.99 -4.34 2.02
N ILE A 121 2.81 -5.55 1.55
CA ILE A 121 1.78 -5.95 0.60
C ILE A 121 0.99 -7.11 1.20
N TRP A 122 -0.33 -6.96 1.23
CA TRP A 122 -1.23 -7.96 1.73
C TRP A 122 -2.44 -8.13 0.81
N ASN A 123 -2.63 -9.34 0.33
CA ASN A 123 -3.91 -9.77 -0.21
C ASN A 123 -4.71 -10.39 0.95
N ILE A 124 -5.83 -9.77 1.30
CA ILE A 124 -6.60 -10.12 2.50
C ILE A 124 -7.20 -11.52 2.42
N ASP A 125 -7.45 -12.01 1.21
CA ASP A 125 -7.90 -13.40 0.98
C ASP A 125 -6.75 -14.42 1.19
N GLU A 126 -5.50 -13.94 1.29
CA GLU A 126 -4.32 -14.78 1.52
C GLU A 126 -3.81 -14.59 2.95
N THR A 127 -3.28 -15.66 3.52
CA THR A 127 -2.74 -15.64 4.89
C THR A 127 -1.27 -15.17 4.95
N ASN A 128 -0.70 -14.80 3.81
CA ASN A 128 0.69 -14.43 3.69
C ASN A 128 0.85 -12.92 3.48
N TYR A 129 1.79 -12.33 4.18
CA TYR A 129 2.17 -10.93 4.06
C TYR A 129 3.56 -10.84 3.46
N LEU A 130 3.75 -9.97 2.48
CA LEU A 130 5.02 -9.74 1.82
C LEU A 130 5.58 -8.37 2.22
N LEU A 131 6.82 -8.35 2.71
CA LEU A 131 7.54 -7.15 3.09
C LEU A 131 8.75 -6.96 2.18
N ARG A 132 9.03 -5.74 1.76
CA ARG A 132 10.12 -5.39 0.86
C ARG A 132 10.81 -4.10 1.24
N GLY A 133 12.12 -4.06 0.95
CA GLY A 133 12.97 -2.90 1.12
C GLY A 133 13.36 -2.66 2.58
N ASN A 134 14.66 -2.58 2.82
CA ASN A 134 15.27 -2.21 4.10
C ASN A 134 14.65 -2.91 5.32
N ILE A 135 14.43 -4.23 5.20
CA ILE A 135 13.83 -5.00 6.28
C ILE A 135 14.79 -5.03 7.47
N ARG A 136 14.29 -4.63 8.62
CA ARG A 136 14.98 -4.72 9.91
C ARG A 136 14.05 -5.35 10.93
N PHE A 137 14.39 -6.54 11.37
CA PHE A 137 13.67 -7.27 12.40
C PHE A 137 14.44 -7.22 13.71
N GLU A 138 13.76 -6.89 14.78
CA GLU A 138 14.33 -6.81 16.13
C GLU A 138 13.55 -7.74 17.06
N LYS A 139 14.27 -8.67 17.66
CA LYS A 139 13.74 -9.60 18.68
C LYS A 139 14.76 -9.78 19.80
N ASN A 140 14.40 -9.41 20.99
CA ASN A 140 15.32 -9.46 22.15
C ASN A 140 16.66 -8.77 21.81
N ASN A 141 17.77 -9.54 21.81
CA ASN A 141 19.11 -9.04 21.49
C ASN A 141 19.53 -9.28 20.04
N ILE A 142 18.63 -9.74 19.17
CA ILE A 142 18.92 -10.04 17.78
C ILE A 142 18.36 -8.95 16.88
N ILE A 143 19.20 -8.43 15.98
CA ILE A 143 18.78 -7.59 14.86
C ILE A 143 19.10 -8.36 13.58
N LEU A 144 18.09 -8.51 12.74
CA LEU A 144 18.21 -9.15 11.46
C LEU A 144 17.86 -8.16 10.36
N ASN A 145 18.70 -8.05 9.31
CA ASN A 145 18.45 -7.20 8.16
C ASN A 145 18.34 -8.04 6.90
N SER A 146 17.40 -7.68 6.03
CA SER A 146 17.12 -8.38 4.77
C SER A 146 16.53 -7.42 3.74
N ALA A 147 16.49 -7.83 2.46
CA ALA A 147 15.82 -7.08 1.41
C ALA A 147 14.34 -7.44 1.27
N GLU A 148 13.97 -8.68 1.63
CA GLU A 148 12.60 -9.18 1.53
C GLU A 148 12.30 -10.13 2.68
N ALA A 149 11.06 -10.10 3.18
CA ALA A 149 10.55 -11.05 4.15
C ALA A 149 9.11 -11.43 3.85
N LYS A 150 8.73 -12.63 4.27
CA LYS A 150 7.37 -13.15 4.18
C LYS A 150 6.93 -13.58 5.58
N LEU A 151 5.78 -13.10 6.02
CA LEU A 151 5.16 -13.52 7.26
C LEU A 151 4.00 -14.45 6.94
N GLY A 152 4.09 -15.69 7.41
CA GLY A 152 3.05 -16.69 7.26
C GLY A 152 1.95 -16.61 8.33
N SER A 153 0.87 -17.36 8.13
CA SER A 153 -0.24 -17.48 9.09
C SER A 153 0.17 -18.16 10.40
N ASP A 154 1.21 -18.97 10.36
CA ASP A 154 1.82 -19.69 11.49
C ASP A 154 2.77 -18.82 12.34
N ASN A 155 2.87 -17.52 12.01
CA ASN A 155 3.80 -16.54 12.61
C ASN A 155 5.28 -16.77 12.30
N ILE A 156 5.57 -17.62 11.33
CA ILE A 156 6.93 -17.79 10.84
C ILE A 156 7.26 -16.64 9.91
N ILE A 157 8.40 -15.98 10.18
CA ILE A 157 8.94 -14.93 9.30
C ILE A 157 10.12 -15.57 8.55
N GLU A 158 9.98 -15.64 7.23
CA GLU A 158 11.03 -16.08 6.32
C GLU A 158 11.71 -14.84 5.74
N PHE A 159 13.05 -14.79 5.82
CA PHE A 159 13.86 -13.69 5.31
C PHE A 159 14.63 -14.10 4.06
N PHE A 160 14.72 -13.19 3.08
CA PHE A 160 15.33 -13.46 1.78
C PHE A 160 16.36 -12.36 1.42
N ASN A 161 17.40 -12.73 0.75
CA ASN A 161 18.42 -12.01 -0.02
C ASN A 161 18.78 -10.56 0.36
N PRO A 162 19.95 -10.30 0.79
CA PRO A 162 20.82 -11.08 1.66
C PRO A 162 20.32 -11.01 3.11
N VAL A 163 20.69 -11.95 3.94
CA VAL A 163 20.34 -11.92 5.37
C VAL A 163 21.59 -11.60 6.17
N LYS A 164 21.55 -10.52 6.96
CA LYS A 164 22.61 -10.14 7.90
C LYS A 164 22.02 -10.08 9.31
N TYR A 165 22.71 -10.65 10.28
CA TYR A 165 22.25 -10.55 11.66
C TYR A 165 23.35 -10.00 12.58
N VAL A 166 22.91 -9.33 13.66
CA VAL A 166 23.77 -8.80 14.71
C VAL A 166 23.18 -9.24 16.04
N ILE A 167 24.00 -9.83 16.88
CA ILE A 167 23.65 -10.16 18.27
C ILE A 167 24.16 -9.01 19.14
N LYS A 168 23.27 -8.33 19.85
CA LYS A 168 23.62 -7.31 20.83
C LYS A 168 24.07 -8.03 22.10
N GLY A 169 25.38 -8.28 22.23
CA GLY A 169 25.97 -8.75 23.47
C GLY A 169 26.15 -7.61 24.49
N ASN A 170 26.22 -7.92 25.78
CA ASN A 170 26.68 -6.96 26.78
C ASN A 170 28.15 -6.59 26.50
N GLN A 171 28.36 -5.47 25.77
CA GLN A 171 29.63 -4.78 25.52
C GLN A 171 30.62 -5.33 24.47
N ASN A 172 30.38 -6.46 23.77
CA ASN A 172 31.20 -6.85 22.64
C ASN A 172 30.32 -7.13 21.43
N GLU A 173 30.43 -6.31 20.37
CA GLU A 173 29.75 -6.50 19.09
C GLU A 173 30.50 -7.55 18.26
N ASP A 174 30.04 -8.78 18.25
CA ASP A 174 30.47 -9.76 17.24
C ASP A 174 29.56 -9.66 16.03
N LYS A 175 30.11 -9.18 14.90
CA LYS A 175 29.43 -9.13 13.60
C LYS A 175 29.70 -10.44 12.86
N TYR A 176 28.65 -11.18 12.55
CA TYR A 176 28.74 -12.35 11.69
C TYR A 176 27.96 -12.11 10.39
N GLU A 177 28.61 -12.34 9.24
CA GLU A 177 27.94 -12.37 7.92
C GLU A 177 27.79 -13.83 7.49
N ILE A 178 26.59 -14.21 7.11
CA ILE A 178 26.31 -15.49 6.45
C ILE A 178 26.05 -15.19 4.98
N ASN A 179 26.88 -15.75 4.12
CA ASN A 179 26.74 -15.70 2.66
C ASN A 179 25.82 -16.78 2.13
#